data_c694125aeb1af9187aa025d724462abb
#
_entry.id   c694125aeb1af9187aa025d724462abb
#
_cell.length_a   1.000
_cell.length_b   1.000
_cell.length_c   1.000
_cell.angle_alpha   90.00
_cell.angle_beta   90.00
_cell.angle_gamma   90.00
#
_symmetry.space_group_name_H-M   'P 1'
#
loop_
_entity.id
_entity.type
_entity.pdbx_description
1 polymer ?
#
loop_
_entity_poly.entity_id
_entity_poly.type
_entity_poly.pdbx_seq_one_letter_code
_entity_poly.pdbx_strand_id
1 'polypeptide(L)'
;MTSSLQDKKALVIDNSSIITKIIKNFLVKSGFSKDNIFAAHDKNMAMMMFGLESFDLVTSGIHLKDSTGINLLKEIRKKIMTIKRKPLF
;
A
#
# COMPACT_ATOMS: atom_id res chain seq x y z
N MET A 1 -23.30 8.18 9.59
CA MET A 1 -22.04 8.68 9.04
C MET A 1 -21.55 7.80 7.91
N THR A 2 -21.45 8.35 6.78
CA THR A 2 -20.90 7.60 5.67
C THR A 2 -19.42 7.42 5.84
N SER A 3 -18.94 6.30 5.36
CA SER A 3 -17.53 6.04 5.40
C SER A 3 -16.84 6.84 4.33
N SER A 4 -15.88 7.64 4.72
CA SER A 4 -15.04 8.34 3.77
C SER A 4 -13.98 7.42 3.16
N LEU A 5 -13.91 6.14 3.58
CA LEU A 5 -12.91 5.22 3.07
C LEU A 5 -13.33 4.55 1.77
N GLN A 6 -14.58 4.72 1.35
CA GLN A 6 -15.08 4.06 0.14
C GLN A 6 -14.32 4.46 -1.12
N ASP A 7 -13.85 5.68 -1.19
CA ASP A 7 -13.10 6.15 -2.36
C ASP A 7 -11.61 6.27 -2.10
N LYS A 8 -11.14 5.77 -0.96
CA LYS A 8 -9.71 5.74 -0.67
C LYS A 8 -9.10 4.48 -1.24
N LYS A 9 -7.83 4.57 -1.61
CA LYS A 9 -7.10 3.43 -2.18
C LYS A 9 -6.03 2.94 -1.22
N ALA A 10 -5.91 1.62 -1.16
CA ALA A 10 -4.93 0.98 -0.29
C ALA A 10 -4.07 0.01 -1.08
N LEU A 11 -2.80 -0.06 -0.73
CA LEU A 11 -1.87 -1.02 -1.30
C LEU A 11 -1.34 -1.90 -0.18
N VAL A 12 -1.55 -3.20 -0.31
CA VAL A 12 -1.11 -4.20 0.67
C VAL A 12 0.05 -4.95 0.07
N ILE A 13 1.21 -4.88 0.71
CA ILE A 13 2.43 -5.48 0.19
C ILE A 13 2.90 -6.58 1.13
N ASP A 14 2.96 -7.80 0.63
CA ASP A 14 3.46 -8.94 1.41
C ASP A 14 3.74 -10.07 0.43
N ASN A 15 4.80 -10.85 0.67
CA ASN A 15 5.12 -11.95 -0.21
C ASN A 15 4.18 -13.15 -0.02
N SER A 16 3.32 -13.12 0.98
CA SER A 16 2.34 -14.16 1.24
C SER A 16 0.98 -13.73 0.74
N SER A 17 0.42 -14.49 -0.20
CA SER A 17 -0.91 -14.20 -0.72
C SER A 17 -1.98 -14.42 0.36
N ILE A 18 -1.71 -15.29 1.33
CA ILE A 18 -2.64 -15.51 2.42
C ILE A 18 -2.70 -14.27 3.30
N ILE A 19 -1.55 -13.70 3.61
CA ILE A 19 -1.51 -12.50 4.46
C ILE A 19 -2.15 -11.31 3.75
N THR A 20 -1.88 -11.14 2.45
CA THR A 20 -2.50 -10.02 1.73
C THR A 20 -4.02 -10.17 1.71
N LYS A 21 -4.51 -11.39 1.61
CA LYS A 21 -5.95 -11.64 1.62
C LYS A 21 -6.56 -11.31 2.98
N ILE A 22 -5.89 -11.69 4.05
CA ILE A 22 -6.36 -11.39 5.40
C ILE A 22 -6.43 -9.88 5.63
N ILE A 23 -5.38 -9.18 5.24
CA ILE A 23 -5.34 -7.73 5.42
C ILE A 23 -6.40 -7.07 4.55
N LYS A 24 -6.57 -7.54 3.32
CA LYS A 24 -7.60 -7.01 2.44
C LYS A 24 -8.98 -7.15 3.06
N ASN A 25 -9.28 -8.31 3.61
CA ASN A 25 -10.57 -8.53 4.27
C ASN A 25 -10.77 -7.59 5.45
N PHE A 26 -9.71 -7.39 6.20
CA PHE A 26 -9.75 -6.46 7.33
C PHE A 26 -10.06 -5.04 6.86
N LEU A 27 -9.43 -4.61 5.78
CA LEU A 27 -9.64 -3.27 5.24
C LEU A 27 -11.06 -3.09 4.71
N VAL A 28 -11.60 -4.12 4.07
CA VAL A 28 -12.99 -4.07 3.62
C VAL A 28 -13.92 -3.89 4.81
N LYS A 29 -13.69 -4.62 5.88
CA LYS A 29 -14.50 -4.49 7.09
C LYS A 29 -14.32 -3.12 7.74
N SER A 30 -13.19 -2.47 7.49
CA SER A 30 -12.93 -1.15 8.04
C SER A 30 -13.53 -0.03 7.20
N GLY A 31 -14.09 -0.35 6.05
CA GLY A 31 -14.78 0.66 5.24
C GLY A 31 -14.23 0.88 3.85
N PHE A 32 -13.11 0.26 3.50
CA PHE A 32 -12.55 0.40 2.16
C PHE A 32 -13.39 -0.37 1.15
N SER A 33 -13.49 0.16 -0.06
CA SER A 33 -14.10 -0.59 -1.14
C SER A 33 -13.16 -1.69 -1.59
N LYS A 34 -13.69 -2.87 -1.80
CA LYS A 34 -12.93 -4.01 -2.29
C LYS A 34 -12.17 -3.68 -3.57
N ASP A 35 -12.79 -2.88 -4.44
CA ASP A 35 -12.18 -2.56 -5.74
C ASP A 35 -11.03 -1.56 -5.62
N ASN A 36 -10.86 -0.95 -4.47
CA ASN A 36 -9.81 0.04 -4.24
C ASN A 36 -8.68 -0.49 -3.38
N ILE A 37 -8.64 -1.80 -3.17
CA ILE A 37 -7.57 -2.42 -2.40
C ILE A 37 -6.71 -3.24 -3.35
N PHE A 38 -5.45 -2.88 -3.46
CA PHE A 38 -4.51 -3.52 -4.37
C PHE A 38 -3.49 -4.32 -3.58
N ALA A 39 -2.99 -5.37 -4.17
CA ALA A 39 -2.00 -6.23 -3.51
C ALA A 39 -0.74 -6.34 -4.38
N ALA A 40 0.40 -6.30 -3.74
CA ALA A 40 1.67 -6.54 -4.39
C ALA A 40 2.46 -7.53 -3.54
N HIS A 41 3.22 -8.40 -4.19
CA HIS A 41 3.91 -9.48 -3.50
C HIS A 41 5.42 -9.25 -3.40
N ASP A 42 5.93 -8.23 -4.04
CA ASP A 42 7.34 -7.88 -3.94
C ASP A 42 7.51 -6.39 -4.20
N LYS A 43 8.73 -5.92 -4.02
CA LYS A 43 9.05 -4.52 -4.16
C LYS A 43 8.79 -4.02 -5.59
N ASN A 44 9.19 -4.79 -6.59
CA ASN A 44 9.04 -4.36 -7.97
C ASN A 44 7.59 -4.13 -8.33
N MET A 45 6.72 -5.06 -7.95
CA MET A 45 5.30 -4.92 -8.21
C MET A 45 4.73 -3.72 -7.46
N ALA A 46 5.14 -3.54 -6.20
CA ALA A 46 4.66 -2.43 -5.39
C ALA A 46 5.04 -1.10 -6.00
N MET A 47 6.29 -0.98 -6.45
CA MET A 47 6.75 0.28 -7.05
C MET A 47 6.06 0.55 -8.38
N MET A 48 5.78 -0.48 -9.14
CA MET A 48 5.04 -0.33 -10.39
C MET A 48 3.64 0.19 -10.11
N MET A 49 2.95 -0.40 -9.15
CA MET A 49 1.61 0.04 -8.79
C MET A 49 1.62 1.45 -8.22
N PHE A 50 2.63 1.76 -7.44
CA PHE A 50 2.75 3.08 -6.84
C PHE A 50 2.95 4.15 -7.91
N GLY A 51 3.54 3.79 -9.04
CA GLY A 51 3.69 4.69 -10.16
C GLY A 51 2.41 4.88 -10.98
N LEU A 52 1.50 3.91 -10.91
CA LEU A 52 0.27 3.94 -11.70
C LEU A 52 -0.92 4.53 -10.94
N GLU A 53 -0.91 4.42 -9.62
CA GLU A 53 -2.03 4.82 -8.78
C GLU A 53 -1.54 5.67 -7.62
N SER A 54 -2.45 6.46 -7.07
CA SER A 54 -2.19 7.18 -5.83
C SER A 54 -2.85 6.42 -4.70
N PHE A 55 -2.09 6.13 -3.65
CA PHE A 55 -2.60 5.37 -2.53
C PHE A 55 -2.70 6.22 -1.28
N ASP A 56 -3.76 6.01 -0.53
CA ASP A 56 -3.99 6.69 0.74
C ASP A 56 -3.43 5.90 1.91
N LEU A 57 -3.29 4.59 1.73
CA LEU A 57 -2.77 3.70 2.76
C LEU A 57 -1.86 2.66 2.10
N VAL A 58 -0.70 2.44 2.70
CA VAL A 58 0.22 1.40 2.24
C VAL A 58 0.60 0.57 3.45
N THR A 59 0.42 -0.74 3.36
CA THR A 59 0.90 -1.66 4.38
C THR A 59 1.95 -2.56 3.76
N SER A 60 2.97 -2.93 4.54
CA SER A 60 4.05 -3.74 4.00
C SER A 60 4.53 -4.76 5.02
N GLY A 61 4.76 -5.98 4.54
CA GLY A 61 5.45 -6.97 5.32
C GLY A 61 6.91 -6.55 5.52
N ILE A 62 7.55 -7.11 6.53
CA ILE A 62 8.93 -6.76 6.85
C ILE A 62 9.89 -7.41 5.87
N HIS A 63 9.64 -8.66 5.52
CA HIS A 63 10.52 -9.41 4.61
C HIS A 63 9.81 -9.63 3.29
N LEU A 64 10.34 -9.00 2.24
CA LEU A 64 9.83 -9.16 0.89
C LEU A 64 10.84 -9.98 0.09
N LYS A 65 10.38 -10.51 -1.01
CA LYS A 65 11.19 -11.37 -1.85
C LYS A 65 12.47 -10.68 -2.33
N ASP A 66 12.35 -9.43 -2.74
CA ASP A 66 13.47 -8.70 -3.35
C ASP A 66 13.92 -7.50 -2.52
N SER A 67 13.39 -7.35 -1.31
CA SER A 67 13.76 -6.24 -0.46
C SER A 67 13.16 -6.44 0.93
N THR A 68 13.38 -5.49 1.82
CA THR A 68 12.69 -5.47 3.10
C THR A 68 11.61 -4.41 3.06
N GLY A 69 10.60 -4.56 3.92
CA GLY A 69 9.55 -3.56 4.02
C GLY A 69 10.09 -2.20 4.41
N ILE A 70 11.14 -2.17 5.22
CA ILE A 70 11.74 -0.90 5.64
C ILE A 70 12.36 -0.18 4.45
N ASN A 71 13.11 -0.90 3.62
CA ASN A 71 13.71 -0.29 2.44
C ASN A 71 12.66 0.18 1.45
N LEU A 72 11.61 -0.62 1.28
CA LEU A 72 10.50 -0.24 0.40
C LEU A 72 9.82 1.02 0.88
N LEU A 73 9.55 1.11 2.17
CA LEU A 73 8.90 2.30 2.71
C LEU A 73 9.75 3.54 2.56
N LYS A 74 11.06 3.40 2.65
CA LYS A 74 11.96 4.52 2.42
C LYS A 74 11.86 5.02 0.98
N GLU A 75 11.76 4.13 0.02
CA GLU A 75 11.65 4.53 -1.37
C GLU A 75 10.31 5.18 -1.66
N ILE A 76 9.24 4.65 -1.11
CA ILE A 76 7.92 5.23 -1.28
C ILE A 76 7.87 6.63 -0.69
N ARG A 77 8.42 6.79 0.50
CA ARG A 77 8.46 8.07 1.18
C ARG A 77 9.24 9.11 0.39
N LYS A 78 10.38 8.68 -0.16
CA LYS A 78 11.21 9.54 -0.98
C LYS A 78 10.44 10.03 -2.21
N LYS A 79 9.68 9.14 -2.82
CA LYS A 79 8.88 9.45 -3.98
C LYS A 79 7.78 10.46 -3.64
N ILE A 80 7.12 10.26 -2.52
CA ILE A 80 6.08 11.17 -2.05
C ILE A 80 6.66 12.55 -1.79
N MET A 81 7.79 12.60 -1.14
CA MET A 81 8.44 13.87 -0.84
C MET A 81 8.85 14.61 -2.10
N THR A 82 9.30 13.88 -3.10
CA THR A 82 9.65 14.49 -4.38
C THR A 82 8.43 15.10 -5.05
N ILE A 83 7.31 14.42 -5.00
CA ILE A 83 6.08 14.89 -5.63
C ILE A 83 5.46 16.04 -4.86
N LYS A 84 5.40 15.94 -3.57
CA LYS A 84 4.70 16.92 -2.72
C LYS A 84 5.57 18.04 -2.25
N ARG A 85 6.85 17.92 -2.43
CA ARG A 85 7.81 18.95 -2.15
C ARG A 85 7.98 19.30 -0.69
N LYS A 86 7.35 18.59 0.20
CA LYS A 86 7.60 18.74 1.61
C LYS A 86 7.19 17.52 2.36
N PRO A 87 7.89 17.21 3.43
CA PRO A 87 7.55 16.04 4.23
C PRO A 87 6.25 16.27 4.97
N LEU A 88 5.59 15.18 5.31
CA LEU A 88 4.37 15.25 6.09
C LEU A 88 4.65 15.48 7.55
N PHE A 89 5.87 15.31 7.94
CA PHE A 89 6.29 15.45 9.34
C PHE A 89 7.78 15.70 9.44
#